data_b8076cd2718a23b9f9b200d4a0448528
#
_entry.id   b8076cd2718a23b9f9b200d4a0448528
#
_cell.length_a   1.000
_cell.length_b   1.000
_cell.length_c   1.000
_cell.angle_alpha   90.00
_cell.angle_beta   90.00
_cell.angle_gamma   90.00
#
_symmetry.space_group_name_H-M   'P 1'
#
loop_
_entity.id
_entity.type
_entity.pdbx_description
1 polymer ?
#
loop_
_entity_poly.entity_id
_entity_poly.type
_entity_poly.pdbx_seq_one_letter_code
_entity_poly.pdbx_strand_id
1 'polypeptide(L)'
;MSYGKISLKQNEILEYIKAEIINRGYPPAVREICEAVKLKSTSSVHSHLETLEKNGYIRRDPTKPRAIEIIDDGYNLTRREIVNVPLIGTVTAGQPILAVENIEGYFPFLPEDMPNAETFMLKVKGESMINVGIFDGDRIIIQKQSTAVNGDIIVALIEDSVTVKTYYKEKGYFRLQPENDTMDPIIVTELDVLGKVIGLFRRYH
;
A
#
# COMPACT_ATOMS: atom_id res chain seq x y z
N MET A 1 -12.50 15.41 15.36
CA MET A 1 -12.12 16.40 16.42
C MET A 1 -12.67 17.77 16.01
N SER A 2 -13.12 18.60 16.95
CA SER A 2 -13.59 19.96 16.62
C SER A 2 -12.41 20.92 16.67
N TYR A 3 -12.02 21.44 15.51
CA TYR A 3 -10.95 22.44 15.40
C TYR A 3 -11.43 23.82 15.88
N GLY A 4 -10.58 24.57 16.58
CA GLY A 4 -10.90 25.94 16.98
C GLY A 4 -10.93 26.90 15.77
N LYS A 5 -11.61 28.04 15.91
CA LYS A 5 -11.62 29.07 14.86
C LYS A 5 -10.23 29.70 14.69
N ILE A 6 -9.77 29.83 13.45
CA ILE A 6 -8.52 30.50 13.09
C ILE A 6 -8.76 31.71 12.20
N SER A 7 -7.86 32.69 12.25
CA SER A 7 -7.92 33.88 11.43
C SER A 7 -7.48 33.60 9.99
N LEU A 8 -7.79 34.52 9.06
CA LEU A 8 -7.33 34.41 7.67
C LEU A 8 -5.80 34.28 7.59
N LYS A 9 -5.06 35.02 8.43
CA LYS A 9 -3.59 34.93 8.45
C LYS A 9 -3.07 33.62 8.99
N GLN A 10 -3.73 33.04 9.97
CA GLN A 10 -3.40 31.71 10.48
C GLN A 10 -3.69 30.61 9.44
N ASN A 11 -4.79 30.76 8.72
CA ASN A 11 -5.11 29.84 7.62
C ASN A 11 -4.06 29.95 6.48
N GLU A 12 -3.64 31.17 6.10
CA GLU A 12 -2.58 31.39 5.10
C GLU A 12 -1.26 30.71 5.52
N ILE A 13 -0.88 30.83 6.79
CA ILE A 13 0.31 30.15 7.34
C ILE A 13 0.15 28.63 7.27
N LEU A 14 -1.01 28.09 7.69
CA LEU A 14 -1.28 26.66 7.68
C LEU A 14 -1.21 26.07 6.27
N GLU A 15 -1.86 26.72 5.29
CA GLU A 15 -1.84 26.27 3.90
C GLU A 15 -0.43 26.35 3.27
N TYR A 16 0.34 27.38 3.61
CA TYR A 16 1.74 27.45 3.18
C TYR A 16 2.57 26.30 3.74
N ILE A 17 2.44 25.98 5.03
CA ILE A 17 3.15 24.86 5.66
C ILE A 17 2.75 23.55 4.99
N LYS A 18 1.45 23.33 4.75
CA LYS A 18 0.94 22.14 4.05
C LYS A 18 1.57 21.99 2.66
N ALA A 19 1.56 23.07 1.87
CA ALA A 19 2.13 23.07 0.52
C ALA A 19 3.64 22.73 0.51
N GLU A 20 4.41 23.32 1.43
CA GLU A 20 5.85 23.07 1.53
C GLU A 20 6.15 21.61 1.93
N ILE A 21 5.38 21.05 2.86
CA ILE A 21 5.54 19.66 3.27
C ILE A 21 5.18 18.70 2.11
N ILE A 22 4.16 19.01 1.31
CA ILE A 22 3.81 18.22 0.11
C ILE A 22 4.94 18.29 -0.93
N ASN A 23 5.45 19.51 -1.20
CA ASN A 23 6.42 19.72 -2.27
C ASN A 23 7.84 19.27 -1.91
N ARG A 24 8.28 19.47 -0.68
CA ARG A 24 9.67 19.23 -0.23
C ARG A 24 9.83 18.05 0.72
N GLY A 25 8.74 17.51 1.27
CA GLY A 25 8.77 16.42 2.24
C GLY A 25 9.08 16.82 3.69
N TYR A 26 9.32 18.12 3.97
CA TYR A 26 9.62 18.64 5.30
C TYR A 26 9.02 20.03 5.52
N PRO A 27 8.74 20.44 6.79
CA PRO A 27 8.19 21.74 7.11
C PRO A 27 9.16 22.88 6.82
N PRO A 28 8.66 24.08 6.41
CA PRO A 28 9.47 25.27 6.23
C PRO A 28 10.01 25.81 7.56
N ALA A 29 11.12 26.53 7.49
CA ALA A 29 11.64 27.28 8.64
C ALA A 29 10.75 28.49 8.95
N VAL A 30 10.75 28.96 10.21
CA VAL A 30 9.97 30.12 10.64
C VAL A 30 10.25 31.38 9.80
N ARG A 31 11.50 31.55 9.33
CA ARG A 31 11.88 32.69 8.45
C ARG A 31 11.25 32.56 7.07
N GLU A 32 11.20 31.34 6.51
CA GLU A 32 10.55 31.05 5.22
C GLU A 32 9.04 31.34 5.31
N ILE A 33 8.40 30.92 6.41
CA ILE A 33 6.99 31.25 6.68
C ILE A 33 6.80 32.77 6.75
N CYS A 34 7.66 33.48 7.49
CA CYS A 34 7.58 34.92 7.67
C CYS A 34 7.61 35.66 6.34
N GLU A 35 8.53 35.28 5.45
CA GLU A 35 8.69 35.88 4.10
C GLU A 35 7.49 35.53 3.20
N ALA A 36 7.07 34.28 3.16
CA ALA A 36 5.99 33.82 2.31
C ALA A 36 4.65 34.50 2.62
N VAL A 37 4.31 34.64 3.89
CA VAL A 37 3.05 35.29 4.33
C VAL A 37 3.21 36.79 4.62
N LYS A 38 4.35 37.41 4.22
CA LYS A 38 4.65 38.85 4.34
C LYS A 38 4.44 39.41 5.76
N LEU A 39 4.89 38.66 6.77
CA LEU A 39 4.94 39.18 8.14
C LEU A 39 6.25 39.91 8.40
N LYS A 40 6.19 40.93 9.28
CA LYS A 40 7.34 41.82 9.57
C LYS A 40 8.31 41.19 10.61
N SER A 41 7.91 40.20 11.35
CA SER A 41 8.76 39.59 12.37
C SER A 41 8.47 38.06 12.54
N THR A 42 9.51 37.33 12.87
CA THR A 42 9.41 35.90 13.21
C THR A 42 8.64 35.68 14.52
N SER A 43 8.62 36.65 15.44
CA SER A 43 7.84 36.60 16.67
C SER A 43 6.34 36.51 16.37
N SER A 44 5.87 37.23 15.33
CA SER A 44 4.48 37.15 14.90
C SER A 44 4.14 35.74 14.34
N VAL A 45 5.07 35.11 13.61
CA VAL A 45 4.90 33.73 13.14
C VAL A 45 4.79 32.78 14.33
N HIS A 46 5.65 32.90 15.34
CA HIS A 46 5.59 32.05 16.54
C HIS A 46 4.24 32.17 17.24
N SER A 47 3.71 33.39 17.43
CA SER A 47 2.38 33.59 18.04
C SER A 47 1.25 32.95 17.23
N HIS A 48 1.31 33.01 15.89
CA HIS A 48 0.34 32.34 15.02
C HIS A 48 0.46 30.82 15.11
N LEU A 49 1.68 30.27 15.12
CA LEU A 49 1.92 28.83 15.28
C LEU A 49 1.44 28.31 16.65
N GLU A 50 1.63 29.07 17.73
CA GLU A 50 1.08 28.75 19.06
C GLU A 50 -0.44 28.68 19.04
N THR A 51 -1.10 29.60 18.34
CA THR A 51 -2.56 29.57 18.20
C THR A 51 -3.03 28.41 17.37
N LEU A 52 -2.34 28.07 16.27
CA LEU A 52 -2.65 26.90 15.44
C LEU A 52 -2.50 25.59 16.24
N GLU A 53 -1.46 25.50 17.07
CA GLU A 53 -1.22 24.36 17.93
C GLU A 53 -2.29 24.22 19.03
N LYS A 54 -2.64 25.33 19.71
CA LYS A 54 -3.70 25.37 20.71
C LYS A 54 -5.06 24.98 20.13
N ASN A 55 -5.32 25.31 18.87
CA ASN A 55 -6.56 24.99 18.16
C ASN A 55 -6.54 23.60 17.50
N GLY A 56 -5.47 22.81 17.66
CA GLY A 56 -5.39 21.44 17.20
C GLY A 56 -5.07 21.25 15.73
N TYR A 57 -4.61 22.28 15.01
CA TYR A 57 -4.25 22.18 13.59
C TYR A 57 -2.84 21.65 13.35
N ILE A 58 -1.92 21.95 14.28
CA ILE A 58 -0.53 21.51 14.22
C ILE A 58 -0.06 21.00 15.58
N ARG A 59 1.00 20.23 15.57
CA ARG A 59 1.79 19.85 16.76
C ARG A 59 3.25 20.22 16.49
N ARG A 60 3.95 20.75 17.50
CA ARG A 60 5.37 21.11 17.39
C ARG A 60 6.17 20.35 18.44
N ASP A 61 7.37 19.92 18.10
CA ASP A 61 8.34 19.40 19.04
C ASP A 61 9.34 20.53 19.37
N PRO A 62 9.30 21.12 20.58
CA PRO A 62 10.16 22.24 20.95
C PRO A 62 11.66 21.86 20.98
N THR A 63 11.98 20.58 21.00
CA THR A 63 13.36 20.07 21.02
C THR A 63 13.99 19.94 19.64
N LYS A 64 13.17 20.00 18.57
CA LYS A 64 13.63 19.82 17.19
C LYS A 64 13.32 21.02 16.32
N PRO A 65 14.33 21.69 15.76
CA PRO A 65 14.12 22.73 14.73
C PRO A 65 13.34 22.14 13.55
N ARG A 66 12.31 22.84 13.08
CA ARG A 66 11.44 22.44 11.96
C ARG A 66 10.50 21.25 12.23
N ALA A 67 10.29 20.85 13.46
CA ALA A 67 9.34 19.79 13.78
C ALA A 67 7.91 20.37 13.90
N ILE A 68 7.25 20.58 12.76
CA ILE A 68 5.82 20.93 12.68
C ILE A 68 5.09 19.76 12.04
N GLU A 69 4.15 19.19 12.75
CA GLU A 69 3.26 18.15 12.26
C GLU A 69 1.86 18.73 12.06
N ILE A 70 1.24 18.46 10.93
CA ILE A 70 -0.15 18.85 10.64
C ILE A 70 -1.08 17.79 11.19
N ILE A 71 -2.08 18.20 12.01
CA ILE A 71 -3.06 17.28 12.65
C ILE A 71 -4.37 17.22 11.86
N ASP A 72 -4.52 17.96 10.78
CA ASP A 72 -5.74 18.03 9.96
C ASP A 72 -6.05 16.67 9.30
N ASP A 73 -7.24 16.12 9.57
CA ASP A 73 -7.69 14.83 9.03
C ASP A 73 -7.70 14.80 7.50
N GLY A 74 -8.04 15.92 6.86
CA GLY A 74 -7.99 16.05 5.39
C GLY A 74 -6.58 16.05 4.82
N TYR A 75 -5.60 16.59 5.58
CA TYR A 75 -4.20 16.62 5.18
C TYR A 75 -3.49 15.27 5.41
N ASN A 76 -3.87 14.57 6.48
CA ASN A 76 -3.36 13.23 6.77
C ASN A 76 -3.81 12.21 5.71
N LEU A 77 -4.93 12.44 5.01
CA LEU A 77 -5.34 11.63 3.85
C LEU A 77 -4.34 11.72 2.69
N THR A 78 -3.66 12.86 2.52
CA THR A 78 -2.63 13.07 1.47
C THR A 78 -1.27 12.50 1.88
N ARG A 79 -1.07 12.22 3.16
CA ARG A 79 0.17 11.72 3.76
C ARG A 79 0.01 10.33 4.40
N ARG A 80 -1.03 9.59 4.02
CA ARG A 80 -1.18 8.21 4.48
C ARG A 80 0.10 7.45 4.15
N GLU A 81 0.65 6.78 5.15
CA GLU A 81 1.65 5.75 4.90
C GLU A 81 1.13 4.87 3.78
N ILE A 82 1.94 4.62 2.80
CA ILE A 82 1.61 3.70 1.72
C ILE A 82 2.43 2.43 1.89
N VAL A 83 1.79 1.30 1.72
CA VAL A 83 2.46 0.01 1.58
C VAL A 83 2.76 -0.19 0.11
N ASN A 84 4.04 -0.23 -0.24
CA ASN A 84 4.46 -0.52 -1.60
C ASN A 84 4.53 -2.04 -1.80
N VAL A 85 3.54 -2.60 -2.48
CA VAL A 85 3.47 -4.04 -2.79
C VAL A 85 4.23 -4.30 -4.08
N PRO A 86 5.28 -5.15 -4.06
CA PRO A 86 6.08 -5.45 -5.24
C PRO A 86 5.28 -6.27 -6.27
N LEU A 87 5.36 -5.87 -7.54
CA LEU A 87 4.92 -6.66 -8.67
C LEU A 87 6.08 -7.55 -9.13
N ILE A 88 5.89 -8.85 -9.06
CA ILE A 88 6.88 -9.85 -9.47
C ILE A 88 6.61 -10.27 -10.91
N GLY A 89 7.64 -10.18 -11.75
CA GLY A 89 7.53 -10.54 -13.17
C GLY A 89 7.72 -12.02 -13.40
N THR A 90 8.78 -12.59 -12.87
CA THR A 90 9.13 -13.99 -13.07
C THR A 90 9.32 -14.67 -11.73
N VAL A 91 8.75 -15.85 -11.57
CA VAL A 91 8.97 -16.72 -10.42
C VAL A 91 9.77 -17.92 -10.93
N THR A 92 10.94 -18.14 -10.34
CA THR A 92 11.83 -19.24 -10.67
C THR A 92 11.93 -20.19 -9.49
N ALA A 93 11.86 -21.48 -9.74
CA ALA A 93 12.05 -22.50 -8.70
C ALA A 93 13.44 -22.37 -8.06
N GLY A 94 13.50 -22.55 -6.74
CA GLY A 94 14.75 -22.48 -5.97
C GLY A 94 15.26 -21.08 -5.63
N GLN A 95 14.61 -20.01 -6.13
CA GLN A 95 14.94 -18.64 -5.75
C GLN A 95 13.86 -18.03 -4.84
N PRO A 96 14.23 -17.12 -3.91
CA PRO A 96 13.25 -16.37 -3.14
C PRO A 96 12.35 -15.54 -4.07
N ILE A 97 11.04 -15.66 -3.91
CA ILE A 97 10.07 -14.99 -4.79
C ILE A 97 10.21 -13.46 -4.78
N LEU A 98 10.66 -12.90 -3.66
CA LEU A 98 10.90 -11.47 -3.47
C LEU A 98 12.37 -11.07 -3.70
N ALA A 99 13.13 -11.86 -4.45
CA ALA A 99 14.46 -11.43 -4.89
C ALA A 99 14.33 -10.15 -5.72
N VAL A 100 15.23 -9.18 -5.48
CA VAL A 100 15.18 -7.84 -6.10
C VAL A 100 15.16 -7.92 -7.63
N GLU A 101 15.83 -8.89 -8.21
CA GLU A 101 15.89 -9.15 -9.65
C GLU A 101 14.57 -9.57 -10.28
N ASN A 102 13.60 -10.04 -9.46
CA ASN A 102 12.27 -10.46 -9.92
C ASN A 102 11.23 -9.32 -9.86
N ILE A 103 11.56 -8.16 -9.28
CA ILE A 103 10.63 -7.05 -9.07
C ILE A 103 10.59 -6.17 -10.32
N GLU A 104 9.43 -6.10 -10.98
CA GLU A 104 9.17 -5.22 -12.13
C GLU A 104 8.71 -3.81 -11.72
N GLY A 105 8.20 -3.65 -10.50
CA GLY A 105 7.69 -2.37 -10.01
C GLY A 105 6.97 -2.51 -8.68
N TYR A 106 6.33 -1.42 -8.24
CA TYR A 106 5.59 -1.38 -6.98
C TYR A 106 4.21 -0.76 -7.18
N PHE A 107 3.22 -1.27 -6.43
CA PHE A 107 1.88 -0.72 -6.36
C PHE A 107 1.64 -0.14 -4.96
N PRO A 108 1.21 1.14 -4.87
CA PRO A 108 0.89 1.77 -3.60
C PRO A 108 -0.51 1.37 -3.13
N PHE A 109 -0.61 0.86 -1.91
CA PHE A 109 -1.86 0.55 -1.21
C PHE A 109 -1.92 1.28 0.12
N LEU A 110 -3.11 1.47 0.65
CA LEU A 110 -3.28 1.97 2.01
C LEU A 110 -3.00 0.84 3.01
N PRO A 111 -2.37 1.12 4.17
CA PRO A 111 -2.10 0.09 5.18
C PRO A 111 -3.35 -0.65 5.64
N GLU A 112 -4.50 0.05 5.68
CA GLU A 112 -5.79 -0.53 6.07
C GLU A 112 -6.34 -1.56 5.07
N ASP A 113 -5.88 -1.50 3.81
CA ASP A 113 -6.28 -2.45 2.75
C ASP A 113 -5.35 -3.67 2.69
N MET A 114 -4.26 -3.66 3.44
CA MET A 114 -3.25 -4.71 3.40
C MET A 114 -3.18 -5.48 4.73
N PRO A 115 -2.98 -6.81 4.70
CA PRO A 115 -2.74 -7.58 5.89
C PRO A 115 -1.38 -7.18 6.51
N ASN A 116 -1.25 -7.35 7.83
CA ASN A 116 0.04 -7.22 8.50
C ASN A 116 0.92 -8.47 8.23
N ALA A 117 1.21 -8.70 6.95
CA ALA A 117 1.98 -9.82 6.45
C ALA A 117 2.69 -9.44 5.16
N GLU A 118 3.72 -10.19 4.81
CA GLU A 118 4.44 -10.00 3.56
C GLU A 118 3.50 -10.26 2.36
N THR A 119 3.41 -9.28 1.44
CA THR A 119 2.52 -9.32 0.29
C THR A 119 3.29 -9.01 -1.00
N PHE A 120 2.83 -9.60 -2.10
CA PHE A 120 3.35 -9.34 -3.44
C PHE A 120 2.23 -9.46 -4.48
N MET A 121 2.51 -9.04 -5.70
CA MET A 121 1.58 -9.14 -6.83
C MET A 121 2.19 -9.97 -7.94
N LEU A 122 1.32 -10.69 -8.67
CA LEU A 122 1.66 -11.39 -9.92
C LEU A 122 0.67 -10.98 -11.01
N LYS A 123 1.16 -10.95 -12.25
CA LYS A 123 0.31 -10.83 -13.42
C LYS A 123 -0.23 -12.20 -13.81
N VAL A 124 -1.55 -12.29 -13.91
CA VAL A 124 -2.25 -13.52 -14.36
C VAL A 124 -2.02 -13.74 -15.85
N LYS A 125 -1.78 -14.98 -16.22
CA LYS A 125 -1.74 -15.44 -17.61
C LYS A 125 -2.71 -16.61 -17.79
N GLY A 126 -3.60 -16.50 -18.78
CA GLY A 126 -4.57 -17.52 -19.12
C GLY A 126 -5.92 -17.36 -18.42
N GLU A 127 -6.81 -18.32 -18.66
CA GLU A 127 -8.25 -18.24 -18.38
C GLU A 127 -8.72 -19.26 -17.33
N SER A 128 -7.80 -19.88 -16.58
CA SER A 128 -8.15 -20.98 -15.67
C SER A 128 -8.99 -20.58 -14.47
N MET A 129 -9.18 -19.28 -14.18
CA MET A 129 -9.86 -18.77 -12.99
C MET A 129 -11.00 -17.79 -13.33
N ILE A 130 -11.56 -17.87 -14.53
CA ILE A 130 -12.57 -16.93 -15.04
C ILE A 130 -13.89 -16.97 -14.27
N ASN A 131 -14.32 -18.14 -13.79
CA ASN A 131 -15.58 -18.30 -13.07
C ASN A 131 -15.57 -17.61 -11.69
N VAL A 132 -14.39 -17.33 -11.14
CA VAL A 132 -14.22 -16.53 -9.90
C VAL A 132 -13.79 -15.08 -10.20
N GLY A 133 -13.89 -14.66 -11.46
CA GLY A 133 -13.67 -13.27 -11.86
C GLY A 133 -12.20 -12.86 -11.99
N ILE A 134 -11.25 -13.81 -12.06
CA ILE A 134 -9.84 -13.55 -12.33
C ILE A 134 -9.58 -13.85 -13.80
N PHE A 135 -9.16 -12.84 -14.57
CA PHE A 135 -8.99 -12.92 -16.02
C PHE A 135 -7.53 -12.73 -16.43
N ASP A 136 -7.22 -13.09 -17.66
CA ASP A 136 -5.91 -12.83 -18.25
C ASP A 136 -5.55 -11.34 -18.17
N GLY A 137 -4.32 -11.06 -17.78
CA GLY A 137 -3.82 -9.68 -17.62
C GLY A 137 -4.09 -9.04 -16.26
N ASP A 138 -4.95 -9.61 -15.42
CA ASP A 138 -5.16 -9.14 -14.05
C ASP A 138 -3.86 -9.15 -13.24
N ARG A 139 -3.81 -8.32 -12.21
CA ARG A 139 -2.77 -8.37 -11.18
C ARG A 139 -3.40 -8.83 -9.88
N ILE A 140 -3.04 -10.02 -9.42
CA ILE A 140 -3.52 -10.57 -8.16
C ILE A 140 -2.61 -10.13 -7.02
N ILE A 141 -3.22 -9.84 -5.86
CA ILE A 141 -2.53 -9.50 -4.62
C ILE A 141 -2.46 -10.76 -3.79
N ILE A 142 -1.26 -11.14 -3.37
CA ILE A 142 -0.98 -12.42 -2.72
C ILE A 142 -0.37 -12.15 -1.34
N GLN A 143 -0.99 -12.69 -0.31
CA GLN A 143 -0.39 -12.79 1.02
C GLN A 143 0.54 -13.99 1.03
N LYS A 144 1.83 -13.77 1.28
CA LYS A 144 2.84 -14.83 1.35
C LYS A 144 2.58 -15.73 2.53
N GLN A 145 2.41 -17.01 2.27
CA GLN A 145 2.25 -18.07 3.26
C GLN A 145 2.53 -19.43 2.61
N SER A 146 2.96 -20.40 3.42
CA SER A 146 3.30 -21.74 2.96
C SER A 146 2.20 -22.79 3.19
N THR A 147 1.05 -22.36 3.71
CA THR A 147 -0.09 -23.24 4.02
C THR A 147 -1.37 -22.68 3.45
N ALA A 148 -2.34 -23.55 3.15
CA ALA A 148 -3.66 -23.17 2.67
C ALA A 148 -4.72 -24.10 3.26
N VAL A 149 -5.98 -23.64 3.26
CA VAL A 149 -7.14 -24.46 3.60
C VAL A 149 -7.99 -24.71 2.35
N ASN A 150 -8.79 -25.81 2.38
CA ASN A 150 -9.64 -26.16 1.25
C ASN A 150 -10.56 -25.00 0.87
N GLY A 151 -10.58 -24.65 -0.42
CA GLY A 151 -11.33 -23.53 -0.97
C GLY A 151 -10.55 -22.23 -1.08
N ASP A 152 -9.33 -22.14 -0.56
CA ASP A 152 -8.48 -20.98 -0.79
C ASP A 152 -8.04 -20.89 -2.27
N ILE A 153 -8.06 -19.71 -2.84
CA ILE A 153 -7.39 -19.44 -4.11
C ILE A 153 -5.92 -19.16 -3.78
N ILE A 154 -5.03 -20.00 -4.31
CA ILE A 154 -3.60 -19.93 -4.02
C ILE A 154 -2.76 -19.73 -5.26
N VAL A 155 -1.56 -19.23 -5.04
CA VAL A 155 -0.44 -19.33 -5.98
C VAL A 155 0.39 -20.53 -5.52
N ALA A 156 0.56 -21.50 -6.39
CA ALA A 156 1.35 -22.71 -6.13
C ALA A 156 2.48 -22.84 -7.15
N LEU A 157 3.61 -23.35 -6.68
CA LEU A 157 4.70 -23.84 -7.52
C LEU A 157 4.59 -25.35 -7.60
N ILE A 158 4.55 -25.87 -8.83
CA ILE A 158 4.56 -27.29 -9.16
C ILE A 158 5.76 -27.49 -10.07
N GLU A 159 6.74 -28.27 -9.63
CA GLU A 159 8.01 -28.39 -10.35
C GLU A 159 8.62 -26.99 -10.62
N ASP A 160 8.65 -26.56 -11.86
CA ASP A 160 9.17 -25.24 -12.29
C ASP A 160 8.06 -24.28 -12.76
N SER A 161 6.80 -24.61 -12.53
CA SER A 161 5.65 -23.86 -13.05
C SER A 161 4.81 -23.26 -11.92
N VAL A 162 4.53 -21.97 -12.05
CA VAL A 162 3.63 -21.24 -11.14
C VAL A 162 2.23 -21.22 -11.70
N THR A 163 1.26 -21.55 -10.85
CA THR A 163 -0.16 -21.57 -11.21
C THR A 163 -1.05 -20.96 -10.14
N VAL A 164 -2.20 -20.40 -10.55
CA VAL A 164 -3.26 -19.92 -9.66
C VAL A 164 -4.44 -20.88 -9.76
N LYS A 165 -4.85 -21.46 -8.65
CA LYS A 165 -5.94 -22.44 -8.58
C LYS A 165 -6.64 -22.39 -7.24
N THR A 166 -7.84 -22.94 -7.16
CA THR A 166 -8.50 -23.23 -5.90
C THR A 166 -7.92 -24.52 -5.31
N TYR A 167 -7.47 -24.44 -4.08
CA TYR A 167 -6.73 -25.48 -3.39
C TYR A 167 -7.67 -26.45 -2.65
N TYR A 168 -7.41 -27.76 -2.80
CA TYR A 168 -8.02 -28.81 -2.01
C TYR A 168 -6.98 -29.86 -1.61
N LYS A 169 -6.91 -30.13 -0.31
CA LYS A 169 -6.11 -31.25 0.24
C LYS A 169 -7.01 -32.45 0.42
N GLU A 170 -6.69 -33.51 -0.30
CA GLU A 170 -7.39 -34.79 -0.29
C GLU A 170 -6.56 -35.87 0.43
N LYS A 171 -7.07 -37.12 0.51
CA LYS A 171 -6.32 -38.24 1.11
C LYS A 171 -5.17 -38.65 0.19
N GLY A 172 -3.95 -38.21 0.51
CA GLY A 172 -2.73 -38.61 -0.18
C GLY A 172 -2.37 -37.80 -1.44
N TYR A 173 -3.13 -36.75 -1.77
CA TYR A 173 -2.84 -35.89 -2.90
C TYR A 173 -3.43 -34.48 -2.71
N PHE A 174 -3.01 -33.54 -3.55
CA PHE A 174 -3.59 -32.22 -3.65
C PHE A 174 -4.32 -32.09 -4.98
N ARG A 175 -5.49 -31.49 -4.96
CA ARG A 175 -6.26 -31.12 -6.14
C ARG A 175 -6.26 -29.60 -6.28
N LEU A 176 -5.70 -29.14 -7.38
CA LEU A 176 -5.70 -27.75 -7.77
C LEU A 176 -6.77 -27.53 -8.84
N GLN A 177 -7.89 -27.00 -8.39
CA GLN A 177 -9.10 -26.85 -9.20
C GLN A 177 -9.03 -25.56 -10.02
N PRO A 178 -9.10 -25.61 -11.37
CA PRO A 178 -9.39 -24.44 -12.15
C PRO A 178 -10.85 -24.01 -11.94
N GLU A 179 -11.06 -22.75 -11.90
CA GLU A 179 -12.39 -22.13 -11.92
C GLU A 179 -12.76 -21.77 -13.36
N ASN A 180 -12.81 -22.79 -14.19
CA ASN A 180 -13.18 -22.78 -15.61
C ASN A 180 -13.71 -24.16 -16.00
N ASP A 181 -14.96 -24.22 -16.45
CA ASP A 181 -15.68 -25.47 -16.74
C ASP A 181 -15.06 -26.29 -17.89
N THR A 182 -14.17 -25.67 -18.68
CA THR A 182 -13.51 -26.34 -19.81
C THR A 182 -12.14 -26.94 -19.46
N MET A 183 -11.71 -26.81 -18.20
CA MET A 183 -10.37 -27.23 -17.75
C MET A 183 -10.45 -28.29 -16.66
N ASP A 184 -9.64 -29.32 -16.79
CA ASP A 184 -9.52 -30.36 -15.80
C ASP A 184 -8.66 -29.94 -14.60
N PRO A 185 -8.93 -30.46 -13.38
CA PRO A 185 -8.12 -30.22 -12.20
C PRO A 185 -6.72 -30.84 -12.34
N ILE A 186 -5.73 -30.16 -11.74
CA ILE A 186 -4.37 -30.66 -11.63
C ILE A 186 -4.27 -31.47 -10.33
N ILE A 187 -3.85 -32.72 -10.43
CA ILE A 187 -3.66 -33.63 -9.30
C ILE A 187 -2.16 -33.84 -9.08
N VAL A 188 -1.67 -33.52 -7.88
CA VAL A 188 -0.25 -33.68 -7.53
C VAL A 188 -0.11 -34.26 -6.12
N THR A 189 1.01 -34.91 -5.86
CA THR A 189 1.36 -35.43 -4.53
C THR A 189 2.16 -34.43 -3.71
N GLU A 190 2.83 -33.50 -4.39
CA GLU A 190 3.67 -32.46 -3.79
C GLU A 190 3.45 -31.13 -4.51
N LEU A 191 3.45 -30.04 -3.76
CA LEU A 191 3.43 -28.67 -4.27
C LEU A 191 3.96 -27.71 -3.20
N ASP A 192 4.47 -26.58 -3.62
CA ASP A 192 4.80 -25.46 -2.74
C ASP A 192 3.73 -24.38 -2.83
N VAL A 193 3.10 -24.07 -1.70
CA VAL A 193 2.19 -22.93 -1.61
C VAL A 193 3.05 -21.67 -1.46
N LEU A 194 2.97 -20.76 -2.43
CA LEU A 194 3.69 -19.49 -2.42
C LEU A 194 2.91 -18.39 -1.70
N GLY A 195 1.58 -18.53 -1.69
CA GLY A 195 0.71 -17.61 -0.97
C GLY A 195 -0.76 -17.74 -1.36
N LYS A 196 -1.59 -17.03 -0.60
CA LYS A 196 -3.04 -16.94 -0.80
C LYS A 196 -3.40 -15.67 -1.54
N VAL A 197 -4.26 -15.77 -2.54
CA VAL A 197 -4.84 -14.60 -3.22
C VAL A 197 -5.83 -13.92 -2.29
N ILE A 198 -5.61 -12.63 -2.02
CA ILE A 198 -6.43 -11.81 -1.13
C ILE A 198 -7.15 -10.68 -1.84
N GLY A 199 -6.79 -10.41 -3.10
CA GLY A 199 -7.41 -9.37 -3.91
C GLY A 199 -6.90 -9.37 -5.33
N LEU A 200 -7.47 -8.49 -6.15
CA LEU A 200 -7.01 -8.27 -7.52
C LEU A 200 -7.08 -6.79 -7.90
N PHE A 201 -6.24 -6.40 -8.83
CA PHE A 201 -6.27 -5.10 -9.47
C PHE A 201 -6.41 -5.28 -10.99
N ARG A 202 -7.45 -4.67 -11.56
CA ARG A 202 -7.72 -4.65 -13.00
C ARG A 202 -7.81 -3.22 -13.51
N ARG A 203 -7.15 -2.95 -14.61
CA ARG A 203 -7.27 -1.66 -15.32
C ARG A 203 -8.08 -1.87 -16.59
N TYR A 204 -9.10 -1.06 -16.77
CA TYR A 204 -9.84 -0.97 -18.03
C TYR A 204 -9.19 0.10 -18.93
N HIS A 205 -9.07 -0.19 -20.21
CA HIS A 205 -8.51 0.70 -21.23
C HIS A 205 -9.59 1.17 -22.17
#